data_5d8b90d91f7c198f3cc2a191f9612011
#
_entry.id   5d8b90d91f7c198f3cc2a191f9612011
#
_cell.length_a   1.000
_cell.length_b   1.000
_cell.length_c   1.000
_cell.angle_alpha   90.00
_cell.angle_beta   90.00
_cell.angle_gamma   90.00
#
_symmetry.space_group_name_H-M   'P 1'
#
loop_
_entity.id
_entity.type
_entity.pdbx_description
1 polymer ?
#
loop_
_entity_poly.entity_id
_entity_poly.type
_entity_poly.pdbx_seq_one_letter_code
_entity_poly.pdbx_strand_id
1 'polypeptide(L)'
;MSEVATEAARRRTFAIISHPDAGKTTLTEKLLLFGGAIQMAGSVKGRKAARHATSDWMALEKERGISVTSSVMQFPYEGKIINLLDTPGHADFGEDTYRVLTAVDSALMVIDVAKGVEERTIKLMEVCRLRDTPIMTFINKLDREGKDPIDLLDEVETVLGIECAPVTWPIGMGQRLKGVVHLVTGEVHLYEPGRNFTRQDSTIFPSLDAPGLAEKIGAQMLADLRDELELVQGASHAFDLDAYRAGKQTPVFFGSGVNNFGVQPLLDFFAEHAPPPQARATTGRQVQAGEDKLTGFVFKIQANMDPQHRDRVAFMRICSGRFAAGMKTLHVRTGKEVKLANALTFMASDREIAAEAYPGDVIGIHNHGTISIGDTFTEGESLSFTGIPNFAPELFRRARLRDPLKLKQLQKGLAQLSEEGATQFFRPLMSNDLILGAVGTLQFDVVAYRLKDEYGVDASFEPVGVVTARWVHCDNPKKLEEFREKNAMNLGIDAAGELVYLAPTRVNLQLAQERAPDVRFAATREHAYSVAVD
;
A
#
# COMPACT_ATOMS: atom_id res chain seq x y z
N MET A 1 -24.27 -17.67 11.78
CA MET A 1 -23.49 -16.92 10.77
C MET A 1 -23.30 -17.83 9.57
N SER A 2 -23.36 -17.28 8.34
CA SER A 2 -23.00 -18.05 7.15
C SER A 2 -21.51 -18.43 7.18
N GLU A 3 -21.11 -19.45 6.39
CA GLU A 3 -19.70 -19.80 6.23
C GLU A 3 -18.87 -18.58 5.82
N VAL A 4 -19.38 -17.79 4.86
CA VAL A 4 -18.74 -16.57 4.37
C VAL A 4 -18.49 -15.57 5.50
N ALA A 5 -19.50 -15.32 6.34
CA ALA A 5 -19.35 -14.39 7.46
C ALA A 5 -18.36 -14.89 8.52
N THR A 6 -18.32 -16.20 8.76
CA THR A 6 -17.35 -16.81 9.69
C THR A 6 -15.93 -16.69 9.17
N GLU A 7 -15.72 -17.01 7.90
CA GLU A 7 -14.42 -16.91 7.25
C GLU A 7 -13.95 -15.45 7.10
N ALA A 8 -14.84 -14.52 6.77
CA ALA A 8 -14.54 -13.09 6.75
C ALA A 8 -14.07 -12.58 8.13
N ALA A 9 -14.72 -12.99 9.22
CA ALA A 9 -14.36 -12.60 10.59
C ALA A 9 -12.95 -13.06 11.01
N ARG A 10 -12.38 -14.07 10.33
CA ARG A 10 -11.02 -14.55 10.55
C ARG A 10 -9.95 -13.75 9.80
N ARG A 11 -10.32 -12.97 8.75
CA ARG A 11 -9.36 -12.22 7.94
C ARG A 11 -8.97 -10.90 8.57
N ARG A 12 -7.69 -10.59 8.43
CA ARG A 12 -7.09 -9.29 8.77
C ARG A 12 -6.24 -8.85 7.58
N THR A 13 -6.64 -7.75 6.94
CA THR A 13 -5.97 -7.28 5.73
C THR A 13 -5.44 -5.88 5.97
N PHE A 14 -4.12 -5.72 5.90
CA PHE A 14 -3.47 -4.46 6.19
C PHE A 14 -2.31 -4.15 5.25
N ALA A 15 -2.00 -2.86 5.15
CA ALA A 15 -0.81 -2.37 4.47
C ALA A 15 0.22 -1.89 5.48
N ILE A 16 1.50 -2.16 5.22
CA ILE A 16 2.59 -1.50 5.96
C ILE A 16 2.98 -0.23 5.21
N ILE A 17 2.93 0.89 5.91
CA ILE A 17 3.25 2.22 5.39
C ILE A 17 4.34 2.89 6.22
N SER A 18 5.22 3.64 5.58
CA SER A 18 6.30 4.35 6.27
C SER A 18 6.94 5.40 5.38
N HIS A 19 7.71 6.28 6.00
CA HIS A 19 8.77 7.00 5.29
C HIS A 19 9.88 6.04 4.81
N PRO A 20 10.62 6.34 3.72
CA PRO A 20 11.80 5.58 3.32
C PRO A 20 12.78 5.38 4.48
N ASP A 21 13.39 4.21 4.53
CA ASP A 21 14.38 3.82 5.56
C ASP A 21 13.86 3.69 7.00
N ALA A 22 12.56 3.85 7.28
CA ALA A 22 12.01 3.61 8.62
C ALA A 22 12.10 2.13 9.08
N GLY A 23 12.45 1.22 8.16
CA GLY A 23 12.63 -0.20 8.46
C GLY A 23 11.43 -1.07 8.11
N LYS A 24 10.56 -0.58 7.19
CA LYS A 24 9.36 -1.28 6.73
C LYS A 24 9.66 -2.71 6.25
N THR A 25 10.54 -2.88 5.27
CA THR A 25 10.91 -4.19 4.70
C THR A 25 11.45 -5.15 5.77
N THR A 26 12.26 -4.63 6.71
CA THR A 26 12.74 -5.43 7.84
C THR A 26 11.59 -5.90 8.73
N LEU A 27 10.65 -5.00 9.05
CA LEU A 27 9.49 -5.35 9.88
C LEU A 27 8.56 -6.34 9.16
N THR A 28 8.31 -6.17 7.85
CA THR A 28 7.59 -7.12 7.01
C THR A 28 8.16 -8.53 7.13
N GLU A 29 9.47 -8.69 6.97
CA GLU A 29 10.11 -10.00 7.11
C GLU A 29 9.99 -10.58 8.52
N LYS A 30 10.03 -9.71 9.55
CA LYS A 30 9.86 -10.18 10.93
C LYS A 30 8.42 -10.61 11.22
N LEU A 31 7.44 -9.91 10.72
CA LEU A 31 6.04 -10.35 10.83
C LEU A 31 5.81 -11.70 10.15
N LEU A 32 6.40 -11.93 8.97
CA LEU A 32 6.37 -13.23 8.29
C LEU A 32 7.10 -14.34 9.09
N LEU A 33 8.22 -13.99 9.73
CA LEU A 33 8.98 -14.92 10.57
C LEU A 33 8.18 -15.32 11.82
N PHE A 34 7.60 -14.35 12.54
CA PHE A 34 6.77 -14.63 13.73
C PHE A 34 5.45 -15.32 13.35
N GLY A 35 4.89 -15.01 12.19
CA GLY A 35 3.75 -15.74 11.62
C GLY A 35 4.06 -17.15 11.12
N GLY A 36 5.34 -17.57 11.17
CA GLY A 36 5.77 -18.90 10.71
C GLY A 36 5.75 -19.07 9.18
N ALA A 37 5.55 -18.01 8.42
CA ALA A 37 5.51 -18.04 6.96
C ALA A 37 6.90 -18.19 6.33
N ILE A 38 7.95 -17.77 7.03
CA ILE A 38 9.36 -17.95 6.64
C ILE A 38 10.15 -18.49 7.83
N GLN A 39 11.18 -19.30 7.56
CA GLN A 39 12.01 -19.89 8.60
C GLN A 39 13.17 -19.00 9.03
N MET A 40 13.59 -18.07 8.18
CA MET A 40 14.70 -17.16 8.43
C MET A 40 14.49 -15.86 7.68
N ALA A 41 14.55 -14.73 8.38
CA ALA A 41 14.51 -13.42 7.75
C ALA A 41 15.84 -13.10 7.04
N GLY A 42 15.78 -12.42 5.90
CA GLY A 42 16.97 -11.92 5.21
C GLY A 42 17.63 -10.78 5.98
N SER A 43 18.93 -10.62 5.81
CA SER A 43 19.64 -9.47 6.36
C SER A 43 19.58 -8.31 5.37
N VAL A 44 18.82 -7.28 5.66
CA VAL A 44 18.79 -6.03 4.87
C VAL A 44 20.08 -5.21 5.07
N LYS A 45 20.99 -5.65 5.93
CA LYS A 45 22.26 -4.98 6.20
C LYS A 45 23.31 -5.21 5.10
N GLY A 46 23.55 -4.16 4.34
CA GLY A 46 24.81 -3.91 3.66
C GLY A 46 24.90 -4.36 2.21
N ARG A 47 25.60 -3.56 1.41
CA ARG A 47 25.94 -3.74 -0.03
C ARG A 47 26.58 -5.08 -0.42
N LYS A 48 26.67 -6.04 0.48
CA LYS A 48 27.31 -7.36 0.26
C LYS A 48 26.51 -8.56 0.78
N ALA A 49 25.25 -8.41 1.18
CA ALA A 49 24.45 -9.54 1.62
C ALA A 49 23.95 -10.34 0.41
N ALA A 50 24.29 -11.63 0.34
CA ALA A 50 23.84 -12.53 -0.72
C ALA A 50 22.37 -12.93 -0.64
N ARG A 51 21.58 -12.35 0.28
CA ARG A 51 20.15 -12.61 0.49
C ARG A 51 19.40 -11.30 0.45
N HIS A 52 18.39 -11.23 -0.39
CA HIS A 52 17.49 -10.10 -0.54
C HIS A 52 16.18 -10.35 0.24
N ALA A 53 15.44 -9.28 0.52
CA ALA A 53 14.15 -9.37 1.18
C ALA A 53 13.16 -10.22 0.37
N THR A 54 12.30 -10.97 1.05
CA THR A 54 11.26 -11.79 0.41
C THR A 54 10.28 -10.93 -0.40
N SER A 55 10.08 -9.67 0.02
CA SER A 55 9.24 -8.69 -0.67
C SER A 55 9.86 -8.10 -1.94
N ASP A 56 11.21 -8.12 -2.07
CA ASP A 56 11.93 -7.50 -3.19
C ASP A 56 12.23 -8.56 -4.26
N TRP A 57 11.41 -8.63 -5.28
CA TRP A 57 11.51 -9.66 -6.32
C TRP A 57 12.09 -9.14 -7.65
N MET A 58 12.01 -7.82 -7.95
CA MET A 58 12.60 -7.24 -9.15
C MET A 58 14.12 -7.13 -9.04
N ALA A 59 14.85 -7.38 -10.15
CA ALA A 59 16.30 -7.22 -10.20
C ALA A 59 16.74 -5.78 -9.86
N LEU A 60 15.96 -4.79 -10.30
CA LEU A 60 16.19 -3.38 -10.01
C LEU A 60 16.04 -3.04 -8.52
N GLU A 61 15.07 -3.63 -7.83
CA GLU A 61 14.87 -3.48 -6.38
C GLU A 61 16.09 -4.02 -5.62
N LYS A 62 16.56 -5.20 -6.02
CA LYS A 62 17.74 -5.86 -5.44
C LYS A 62 19.02 -5.06 -5.66
N GLU A 63 19.19 -4.47 -6.85
CA GLU A 63 20.36 -3.68 -7.20
C GLU A 63 20.40 -2.35 -6.45
N ARG A 64 19.27 -1.67 -6.34
CA ARG A 64 19.16 -0.34 -5.70
C ARG A 64 18.86 -0.40 -4.20
N GLY A 65 18.39 -1.54 -3.68
CA GLY A 65 18.00 -1.73 -2.28
C GLY A 65 16.78 -0.91 -1.87
N ILE A 66 15.85 -0.68 -2.81
CA ILE A 66 14.59 0.03 -2.60
C ILE A 66 13.43 -0.80 -3.12
N SER A 67 12.33 -0.87 -2.38
CA SER A 67 11.10 -1.49 -2.86
C SER A 67 10.39 -0.53 -3.83
N VAL A 68 10.18 -0.99 -5.05
CA VAL A 68 9.54 -0.24 -6.15
C VAL A 68 8.08 -0.62 -6.30
N THR A 69 7.76 -1.89 -5.99
CA THR A 69 6.43 -2.45 -6.16
C THR A 69 5.86 -2.96 -4.84
N SER A 70 4.53 -2.96 -4.72
CA SER A 70 3.86 -3.58 -3.57
C SER A 70 3.84 -5.09 -3.71
N SER A 71 3.99 -5.81 -2.61
CA SER A 71 3.86 -7.26 -2.52
C SER A 71 2.66 -7.65 -1.67
N VAL A 72 2.02 -8.75 -2.01
CA VAL A 72 0.92 -9.34 -1.23
C VAL A 72 1.42 -10.64 -0.63
N MET A 73 1.20 -10.83 0.66
CA MET A 73 1.63 -12.02 1.40
C MET A 73 0.53 -12.45 2.36
N GLN A 74 0.24 -13.73 2.39
CA GLN A 74 -0.79 -14.32 3.26
C GLN A 74 -0.16 -15.36 4.18
N PHE A 75 -0.60 -15.40 5.45
CA PHE A 75 -0.20 -16.42 6.40
C PHE A 75 -1.24 -16.59 7.52
N PRO A 76 -1.34 -17.80 8.10
CA PRO A 76 -2.18 -18.03 9.28
C PRO A 76 -1.46 -17.57 10.55
N TYR A 77 -2.21 -16.97 11.49
CA TYR A 77 -1.70 -16.59 12.81
C TYR A 77 -2.83 -16.55 13.83
N GLU A 78 -2.66 -17.25 14.99
CA GLU A 78 -3.62 -17.28 16.12
C GLU A 78 -5.09 -17.43 15.66
N GLY A 79 -5.35 -18.42 14.78
CA GLY A 79 -6.69 -18.70 14.23
C GLY A 79 -7.21 -17.67 13.23
N LYS A 80 -6.45 -16.64 12.92
CA LYS A 80 -6.72 -15.65 11.87
C LYS A 80 -5.97 -15.97 10.59
N ILE A 81 -6.39 -15.38 9.50
CA ILE A 81 -5.66 -15.32 8.23
C ILE A 81 -5.23 -13.87 8.01
N ILE A 82 -3.93 -13.67 8.00
CA ILE A 82 -3.33 -12.35 7.85
C ILE A 82 -2.99 -12.13 6.37
N ASN A 83 -3.54 -11.07 5.80
CA ASN A 83 -3.19 -10.58 4.46
C ASN A 83 -2.35 -9.31 4.62
N LEU A 84 -1.06 -9.41 4.39
CA LEU A 84 -0.11 -8.32 4.50
C LEU A 84 0.21 -7.79 3.11
N LEU A 85 0.00 -6.49 2.90
CA LEU A 85 0.36 -5.78 1.68
C LEU A 85 1.55 -4.85 1.99
N ASP A 86 2.73 -5.23 1.53
CA ASP A 86 3.91 -4.39 1.63
C ASP A 86 3.89 -3.31 0.55
N THR A 87 4.11 -2.05 0.92
CA THR A 87 4.01 -0.91 -0.01
C THR A 87 5.38 -0.32 -0.32
N PRO A 88 5.60 0.35 -1.47
CA PRO A 88 6.82 1.08 -1.71
C PRO A 88 7.01 2.19 -0.67
N GLY A 89 8.22 2.29 -0.08
CA GLY A 89 8.53 3.38 0.86
C GLY A 89 8.78 4.72 0.16
N HIS A 90 9.34 4.68 -1.06
CA HIS A 90 9.77 5.89 -1.76
C HIS A 90 8.59 6.74 -2.27
N ALA A 91 8.70 8.07 -2.15
CA ALA A 91 7.63 9.01 -2.53
C ALA A 91 7.23 8.91 -4.00
N ASP A 92 8.17 8.60 -4.89
CA ASP A 92 7.94 8.44 -6.32
C ASP A 92 6.92 7.34 -6.66
N PHE A 93 6.71 6.37 -5.76
CA PHE A 93 5.74 5.28 -5.93
C PHE A 93 4.49 5.46 -5.05
N GLY A 94 4.18 6.70 -4.69
CA GLY A 94 3.05 7.03 -3.82
C GLY A 94 1.70 6.58 -4.34
N GLU A 95 1.49 6.65 -5.65
CA GLU A 95 0.23 6.25 -6.28
C GLU A 95 -0.07 4.76 -6.08
N ASP A 96 0.94 3.88 -6.18
CA ASP A 96 0.79 2.46 -5.87
C ASP A 96 0.39 2.24 -4.41
N THR A 97 1.05 2.97 -3.49
CA THR A 97 0.70 2.93 -2.06
C THR A 97 -0.75 3.35 -1.81
N TYR A 98 -1.22 4.41 -2.47
CA TYR A 98 -2.60 4.89 -2.30
C TYR A 98 -3.62 3.87 -2.81
N ARG A 99 -3.36 3.22 -3.93
CA ARG A 99 -4.21 2.12 -4.44
C ARG A 99 -4.22 0.92 -3.51
N VAL A 100 -3.08 0.53 -2.97
CA VAL A 100 -3.01 -0.55 -1.97
C VAL A 100 -3.83 -0.21 -0.74
N LEU A 101 -3.76 1.03 -0.24
CA LEU A 101 -4.57 1.49 0.89
C LEU A 101 -6.08 1.41 0.61
N THR A 102 -6.51 1.43 -0.66
CA THR A 102 -7.93 1.19 -0.98
C THR A 102 -8.34 -0.27 -0.81
N ALA A 103 -7.41 -1.20 -0.86
CA ALA A 103 -7.68 -2.64 -0.78
C ALA A 103 -7.58 -3.22 0.62
N VAL A 104 -7.15 -2.44 1.63
CA VAL A 104 -6.97 -2.92 3.00
C VAL A 104 -8.05 -2.41 3.96
N ASP A 105 -8.12 -3.01 5.13
CA ASP A 105 -9.07 -2.65 6.18
C ASP A 105 -8.40 -1.92 7.36
N SER A 106 -7.05 -1.94 7.41
CA SER A 106 -6.25 -1.21 8.39
C SER A 106 -4.85 -0.96 7.83
N ALA A 107 -4.05 -0.14 8.52
CA ALA A 107 -2.66 0.12 8.18
C ALA A 107 -1.75 -0.02 9.41
N LEU A 108 -0.51 -0.43 9.16
CA LEU A 108 0.57 -0.40 10.13
C LEU A 108 1.57 0.68 9.72
N MET A 109 1.62 1.76 10.47
CA MET A 109 2.54 2.87 10.25
C MET A 109 3.86 2.62 11.00
N VAL A 110 4.98 2.70 10.28
CA VAL A 110 6.31 2.51 10.87
C VAL A 110 7.04 3.84 10.91
N ILE A 111 7.46 4.26 12.09
CA ILE A 111 8.18 5.51 12.37
C ILE A 111 9.59 5.19 12.89
N ASP A 112 10.60 5.88 12.40
CA ASP A 112 11.97 5.79 12.91
C ASP A 112 12.11 6.60 14.18
N VAL A 113 12.54 6.00 15.29
CA VAL A 113 12.69 6.66 16.60
C VAL A 113 13.56 7.91 16.55
N ALA A 114 14.60 7.93 15.69
CA ALA A 114 15.51 9.06 15.59
C ALA A 114 14.95 10.21 14.73
N LYS A 115 14.14 9.89 13.72
CA LYS A 115 13.61 10.88 12.79
C LYS A 115 12.24 11.42 13.22
N GLY A 116 11.38 10.57 13.80
CA GLY A 116 10.01 10.92 14.17
C GLY A 116 9.10 10.99 12.94
N VAL A 117 8.14 11.92 12.97
CA VAL A 117 7.17 12.12 11.90
C VAL A 117 7.80 12.89 10.74
N GLU A 118 7.87 12.27 9.58
CA GLU A 118 8.45 12.84 8.36
C GLU A 118 7.34 13.19 7.34
N GLU A 119 7.63 14.05 6.35
CA GLU A 119 6.66 14.54 5.36
C GLU A 119 5.87 13.42 4.68
N ARG A 120 6.52 12.30 4.36
CA ARG A 120 5.85 11.15 3.75
C ARG A 120 4.82 10.52 4.67
N THR A 121 5.11 10.46 5.98
CA THR A 121 4.18 9.96 7.00
C THR A 121 2.91 10.80 7.05
N ILE A 122 3.04 12.13 6.96
CA ILE A 122 1.90 13.07 6.93
C ILE A 122 1.02 12.79 5.71
N LYS A 123 1.61 12.69 4.52
CA LYS A 123 0.86 12.41 3.27
C LYS A 123 0.13 11.06 3.32
N LEU A 124 0.75 10.03 3.89
CA LEU A 124 0.12 8.72 4.05
C LEU A 124 -1.04 8.76 5.05
N MET A 125 -0.89 9.53 6.12
CA MET A 125 -1.96 9.75 7.09
C MET A 125 -3.17 10.45 6.47
N GLU A 126 -2.95 11.48 5.64
CA GLU A 126 -4.02 12.16 4.90
C GLU A 126 -4.84 11.18 4.05
N VAL A 127 -4.16 10.25 3.36
CA VAL A 127 -4.84 9.23 2.56
C VAL A 127 -5.66 8.25 3.42
N CYS A 128 -5.11 7.83 4.56
CA CYS A 128 -5.82 6.97 5.50
C CYS A 128 -7.08 7.64 6.05
N ARG A 129 -7.01 8.96 6.32
CA ARG A 129 -8.16 9.76 6.81
C ARG A 129 -9.30 9.86 5.81
N LEU A 130 -9.02 9.91 4.52
CA LEU A 130 -10.08 9.96 3.49
C LEU A 130 -11.05 8.76 3.58
N ARG A 131 -10.67 7.72 4.30
CA ARG A 131 -11.41 6.46 4.41
C ARG A 131 -11.60 5.98 5.85
N ASP A 132 -11.25 6.81 6.82
CA ASP A 132 -11.25 6.45 8.25
C ASP A 132 -10.54 5.11 8.52
N THR A 133 -9.41 4.87 7.79
CA THR A 133 -8.65 3.63 7.89
C THR A 133 -7.99 3.54 9.26
N PRO A 134 -8.29 2.53 10.08
CA PRO A 134 -7.63 2.32 11.36
C PRO A 134 -6.13 2.12 11.21
N ILE A 135 -5.34 2.80 12.04
CA ILE A 135 -3.87 2.78 11.98
C ILE A 135 -3.31 2.31 13.31
N MET A 136 -2.41 1.30 13.27
CA MET A 136 -1.48 1.00 14.35
C MET A 136 -0.13 1.64 14.05
N THR A 137 0.57 2.13 15.07
CA THR A 137 1.87 2.77 14.93
C THR A 137 2.95 1.93 15.60
N PHE A 138 4.04 1.66 14.88
CA PHE A 138 5.24 1.00 15.39
C PHE A 138 6.43 1.95 15.35
N ILE A 139 6.89 2.37 16.51
CA ILE A 139 8.12 3.16 16.69
C ILE A 139 9.30 2.18 16.63
N ASN A 140 10.03 2.24 15.53
CA ASN A 140 11.06 1.27 15.17
C ASN A 140 12.47 1.80 15.43
N LYS A 141 13.43 0.90 15.46
CA LYS A 141 14.88 1.14 15.61
C LYS A 141 15.32 1.62 17.00
N LEU A 142 14.62 1.22 18.03
CA LEU A 142 15.02 1.52 19.42
C LEU A 142 16.38 0.91 19.81
N ASP A 143 16.98 0.06 18.96
CA ASP A 143 18.38 -0.37 19.10
C ASP A 143 19.39 0.76 18.84
N ARG A 144 18.92 1.95 18.49
CA ARG A 144 19.70 3.17 18.30
C ARG A 144 19.20 4.27 19.25
N GLU A 145 20.06 5.24 19.55
CA GLU A 145 19.64 6.46 20.24
C GLU A 145 18.72 7.27 19.33
N GLY A 146 17.66 7.82 19.90
CA GLY A 146 16.65 8.58 19.19
C GLY A 146 15.97 9.62 20.08
N LYS A 147 14.78 10.07 19.66
CA LYS A 147 13.94 10.99 20.43
C LYS A 147 13.40 10.29 21.68
N ASP A 148 13.06 11.08 22.69
CA ASP A 148 12.36 10.57 23.85
C ASP A 148 11.00 9.97 23.45
N PRO A 149 10.60 8.80 23.99
CA PRO A 149 9.33 8.18 23.67
C PRO A 149 8.10 9.06 23.93
N ILE A 150 8.10 9.87 24.99
CA ILE A 150 7.00 10.79 25.33
C ILE A 150 6.92 11.91 24.27
N ASP A 151 8.08 12.51 23.92
CA ASP A 151 8.14 13.53 22.87
C ASP A 151 7.66 13.00 21.53
N LEU A 152 7.93 11.73 21.21
CA LEU A 152 7.44 11.09 19.99
C LEU A 152 5.92 10.89 19.99
N LEU A 153 5.30 10.54 21.12
CA LEU A 153 3.84 10.46 21.20
C LEU A 153 3.22 11.84 20.95
N ASP A 154 3.75 12.89 21.60
CA ASP A 154 3.29 14.28 21.39
C ASP A 154 3.46 14.73 19.93
N GLU A 155 4.60 14.41 19.32
CA GLU A 155 4.86 14.70 17.90
C GLU A 155 3.84 14.01 16.98
N VAL A 156 3.55 12.73 17.21
CA VAL A 156 2.55 11.97 16.45
C VAL A 156 1.16 12.59 16.61
N GLU A 157 0.76 12.92 17.82
CA GLU A 157 -0.54 13.55 18.10
C GLU A 157 -0.65 14.93 17.46
N THR A 158 0.35 15.78 17.65
CA THR A 158 0.32 17.16 17.16
C THR A 158 0.41 17.24 15.64
N VAL A 159 1.33 16.47 15.03
CA VAL A 159 1.61 16.56 13.59
C VAL A 159 0.60 15.75 12.79
N LEU A 160 0.27 14.54 13.25
CA LEU A 160 -0.68 13.67 12.55
C LEU A 160 -2.12 13.87 13.02
N GLY A 161 -2.37 14.56 14.14
CA GLY A 161 -3.70 14.83 14.68
C GLY A 161 -4.50 13.56 14.96
N ILE A 162 -3.88 12.54 15.55
CA ILE A 162 -4.48 11.28 15.96
C ILE A 162 -4.06 10.97 17.39
N GLU A 163 -4.98 10.59 18.24
CA GLU A 163 -4.68 10.26 19.64
C GLU A 163 -3.79 9.01 19.73
N CYS A 164 -2.73 9.06 20.53
CA CYS A 164 -1.83 7.95 20.78
C CYS A 164 -2.23 7.16 22.03
N ALA A 165 -2.42 5.85 21.88
CA ALA A 165 -2.58 4.92 22.99
C ALA A 165 -1.38 3.98 23.05
N PRO A 166 -0.36 4.23 23.87
CA PRO A 166 0.78 3.32 23.97
C PRO A 166 0.34 1.98 24.55
N VAL A 167 0.61 0.91 23.80
CA VAL A 167 0.33 -0.48 24.21
C VAL A 167 1.57 -1.13 24.77
N THR A 168 2.74 -0.81 24.22
CA THR A 168 4.02 -1.23 24.79
C THR A 168 4.86 -0.01 25.12
N TRP A 169 5.72 -0.13 26.15
CA TRP A 169 6.67 0.91 26.56
C TRP A 169 8.08 0.34 26.58
N PRO A 170 9.09 1.05 26.05
CA PRO A 170 10.45 0.52 25.97
C PRO A 170 11.14 0.49 27.32
N ILE A 171 11.98 -0.49 27.54
CA ILE A 171 12.89 -0.59 28.71
C ILE A 171 14.28 -0.20 28.23
N GLY A 172 14.58 1.10 28.31
CA GLY A 172 15.78 1.69 27.78
C GLY A 172 15.78 1.86 26.26
N MET A 173 16.86 2.44 25.71
CA MET A 173 17.05 2.73 24.30
C MET A 173 18.51 2.54 23.90
N GLY A 174 18.79 2.37 22.61
CA GLY A 174 20.15 2.17 22.09
C GLY A 174 20.80 0.93 22.65
N GLN A 175 21.98 1.05 23.18
CA GLN A 175 22.71 -0.06 23.80
C GLN A 175 22.08 -0.54 25.13
N ARG A 176 21.25 0.29 25.75
CA ARG A 176 20.55 -0.01 27.00
C ARG A 176 19.19 -0.67 26.78
N LEU A 177 18.73 -0.84 25.54
CA LEU A 177 17.45 -1.49 25.23
C LEU A 177 17.45 -2.94 25.74
N LYS A 178 16.55 -3.24 26.69
CA LYS A 178 16.37 -4.57 27.30
C LYS A 178 15.10 -5.27 26.86
N GLY A 179 14.05 -4.52 26.57
CA GLY A 179 12.76 -5.09 26.27
C GLY A 179 11.64 -4.05 26.18
N VAL A 180 10.41 -4.52 26.40
CA VAL A 180 9.22 -3.68 26.49
C VAL A 180 8.31 -4.11 27.64
N VAL A 181 7.58 -3.17 28.21
CA VAL A 181 6.44 -3.43 29.10
C VAL A 181 5.16 -3.36 28.27
N HIS A 182 4.29 -4.33 28.40
CA HIS A 182 2.96 -4.31 27.81
C HIS A 182 1.99 -3.59 28.76
N LEU A 183 1.58 -2.38 28.41
CA LEU A 183 0.84 -1.49 29.34
C LEU A 183 -0.57 -1.97 29.67
N VAL A 184 -1.18 -2.78 28.80
CA VAL A 184 -2.53 -3.32 29.03
C VAL A 184 -2.50 -4.55 29.93
N THR A 185 -1.52 -5.47 29.76
CA THR A 185 -1.42 -6.70 30.56
C THR A 185 -0.51 -6.57 31.79
N GLY A 186 0.39 -5.58 31.79
CA GLY A 186 1.43 -5.39 32.80
C GLY A 186 2.63 -6.32 32.65
N GLU A 187 2.66 -7.16 31.63
CA GLU A 187 3.76 -8.10 31.36
C GLU A 187 5.01 -7.37 30.89
N VAL A 188 6.17 -7.90 31.32
CA VAL A 188 7.48 -7.39 30.92
C VAL A 188 8.16 -8.41 30.00
N HIS A 189 8.40 -8.01 28.77
CA HIS A 189 9.06 -8.83 27.76
C HIS A 189 10.52 -8.43 27.63
N LEU A 190 11.43 -9.25 28.12
CA LEU A 190 12.88 -9.04 27.97
C LEU A 190 13.40 -9.82 26.78
N TYR A 191 14.24 -9.18 25.99
CA TYR A 191 14.85 -9.77 24.81
C TYR A 191 16.36 -9.87 24.97
N GLU A 192 16.93 -10.99 24.54
CA GLU A 192 18.38 -11.11 24.44
C GLU A 192 18.81 -10.82 23.00
N PRO A 193 19.86 -10.00 22.78
CA PRO A 193 20.37 -9.75 21.43
C PRO A 193 20.83 -11.05 20.80
N GLY A 194 20.11 -11.54 19.82
CA GLY A 194 20.44 -12.79 19.14
C GLY A 194 21.52 -12.61 18.08
N ARG A 195 22.31 -13.65 17.90
CA ARG A 195 23.31 -13.72 16.82
C ARG A 195 22.71 -14.10 15.46
N ASN A 196 21.47 -14.57 15.42
CA ASN A 196 20.84 -15.14 14.22
C ASN A 196 19.51 -14.45 13.91
N PHE A 197 19.19 -14.40 12.62
CA PHE A 197 17.92 -13.88 12.07
C PHE A 197 16.73 -14.84 12.27
N THR A 198 16.74 -15.62 13.35
CA THR A 198 15.68 -16.55 13.69
C THR A 198 14.78 -15.96 14.78
N ARG A 199 13.57 -16.51 14.90
CA ARG A 199 12.64 -16.18 15.99
C ARG A 199 13.34 -16.41 17.32
N GLN A 200 13.28 -15.43 18.22
CA GLN A 200 13.79 -15.54 19.58
C GLN A 200 12.62 -15.45 20.55
N ASP A 201 12.64 -16.33 21.54
CA ASP A 201 11.69 -16.26 22.63
C ASP A 201 12.10 -15.14 23.58
N SER A 202 11.15 -14.33 24.00
CA SER A 202 11.33 -13.36 25.08
C SER A 202 11.22 -14.04 26.43
N THR A 203 11.98 -13.57 27.42
CA THR A 203 11.70 -13.92 28.81
C THR A 203 10.58 -13.02 29.30
N ILE A 204 9.43 -13.62 29.64
CA ILE A 204 8.24 -12.87 30.06
C ILE A 204 8.16 -12.90 31.59
N PHE A 205 8.05 -11.73 32.19
CA PHE A 205 7.72 -11.56 33.60
C PHE A 205 6.28 -11.06 33.73
N PRO A 206 5.49 -11.58 34.70
CA PRO A 206 4.07 -11.26 34.78
C PRO A 206 3.77 -9.82 35.25
N SER A 207 4.74 -9.13 35.83
CA SER A 207 4.61 -7.73 36.26
C SER A 207 5.97 -7.10 36.56
N LEU A 208 5.99 -5.79 36.79
CA LEU A 208 7.18 -5.06 37.25
C LEU A 208 7.67 -5.46 38.64
N ASP A 209 6.84 -6.11 39.43
CA ASP A 209 7.18 -6.59 40.78
C ASP A 209 7.62 -8.05 40.79
N ALA A 210 7.74 -8.68 39.63
CA ALA A 210 8.09 -10.07 39.50
C ALA A 210 9.52 -10.33 40.06
N PRO A 211 9.69 -11.41 40.86
CA PRO A 211 11.01 -11.77 41.38
C PRO A 211 12.03 -11.98 40.25
N GLY A 212 13.24 -11.45 40.44
CA GLY A 212 14.33 -11.59 39.48
C GLY A 212 14.34 -10.53 38.35
N LEU A 213 13.30 -9.72 38.18
CA LEU A 213 13.30 -8.67 37.17
C LEU A 213 14.38 -7.61 37.43
N ALA A 214 14.46 -7.13 38.69
CA ALA A 214 15.48 -6.14 39.08
C ALA A 214 16.92 -6.66 38.90
N GLU A 215 17.15 -7.96 39.05
CA GLU A 215 18.46 -8.60 38.80
C GLU A 215 18.81 -8.62 37.29
N LYS A 216 17.81 -8.75 36.44
CA LYS A 216 17.97 -8.79 34.98
C LYS A 216 18.19 -7.43 34.34
N ILE A 217 17.45 -6.39 34.76
CA ILE A 217 17.52 -5.05 34.15
C ILE A 217 18.32 -4.04 34.98
N GLY A 218 18.54 -4.31 36.27
CA GLY A 218 19.17 -3.41 37.23
C GLY A 218 18.14 -2.60 38.04
N ALA A 219 18.41 -2.41 39.33
CA ALA A 219 17.48 -1.75 40.25
C ALA A 219 17.20 -0.27 39.85
N GLN A 220 18.23 0.45 39.38
CA GLN A 220 18.07 1.82 38.94
C GLN A 220 17.16 1.90 37.69
N MET A 221 17.42 1.09 36.69
CA MET A 221 16.58 1.06 35.45
C MET A 221 15.13 0.70 35.77
N LEU A 222 14.89 -0.20 36.74
CA LEU A 222 13.53 -0.54 37.16
C LEU A 222 12.84 0.65 37.86
N ALA A 223 13.58 1.43 38.66
CA ALA A 223 13.07 2.62 39.32
C ALA A 223 12.72 3.71 38.28
N ASP A 224 13.68 4.01 37.39
CA ASP A 224 13.46 4.98 36.29
C ASP A 224 12.25 4.58 35.42
N LEU A 225 12.13 3.29 35.09
CA LEU A 225 11.00 2.77 34.32
C LEU A 225 9.66 2.96 35.02
N ARG A 226 9.60 2.79 36.35
CA ARG A 226 8.36 3.03 37.12
C ARG A 226 7.95 4.48 37.08
N ASP A 227 8.91 5.40 37.23
CA ASP A 227 8.65 6.84 37.13
C ASP A 227 8.18 7.23 35.74
N GLU A 228 8.81 6.71 34.68
CA GLU A 228 8.35 6.91 33.29
C GLU A 228 6.93 6.39 33.07
N LEU A 229 6.61 5.19 33.57
CA LEU A 229 5.28 4.60 33.40
C LEU A 229 4.18 5.37 34.14
N GLU A 230 4.48 5.94 35.32
CA GLU A 230 3.55 6.81 36.03
C GLU A 230 3.25 8.09 35.20
N LEU A 231 4.28 8.69 34.60
CA LEU A 231 4.12 9.84 33.71
C LEU A 231 3.28 9.48 32.47
N VAL A 232 3.58 8.36 31.82
CA VAL A 232 2.87 7.91 30.62
C VAL A 232 1.40 7.63 30.91
N GLN A 233 1.09 6.95 32.02
CA GLN A 233 -0.29 6.68 32.42
C GLN A 233 -1.07 7.95 32.72
N GLY A 234 -0.40 9.00 33.19
CA GLY A 234 -1.00 10.31 33.45
C GLY A 234 -1.16 11.19 32.22
N ALA A 235 -0.32 11.02 31.21
CA ALA A 235 -0.22 11.92 30.06
C ALA A 235 -0.78 11.33 28.75
N SER A 236 -0.90 10.00 28.63
CA SER A 236 -1.37 9.33 27.41
C SER A 236 -2.82 8.85 27.51
N HIS A 237 -3.40 8.56 26.35
CA HIS A 237 -4.75 8.02 26.24
C HIS A 237 -4.75 6.49 26.49
N ALA A 238 -5.73 5.99 27.23
CA ALA A 238 -5.99 4.56 27.30
C ALA A 238 -6.48 4.03 25.94
N PHE A 239 -6.16 2.79 25.62
CA PHE A 239 -6.62 2.18 24.37
C PHE A 239 -8.14 2.04 24.37
N ASP A 240 -8.77 2.57 23.33
CA ASP A 240 -10.21 2.45 23.04
C ASP A 240 -10.40 1.81 21.67
N LEU A 241 -11.02 0.63 21.64
CA LEU A 241 -11.20 -0.16 20.42
C LEU A 241 -12.10 0.55 19.39
N ASP A 242 -13.13 1.26 19.85
CA ASP A 242 -14.05 1.95 18.96
C ASP A 242 -13.40 3.22 18.38
N ALA A 243 -12.63 3.96 19.16
CA ALA A 243 -11.84 5.09 18.70
C ALA A 243 -10.75 4.65 17.69
N TYR A 244 -10.07 3.52 17.95
CA TYR A 244 -9.13 2.92 17.01
C TYR A 244 -9.81 2.55 15.69
N ARG A 245 -10.93 1.83 15.73
CA ARG A 245 -11.68 1.41 14.54
C ARG A 245 -12.27 2.57 13.76
N ALA A 246 -12.55 3.66 14.41
CA ALA A 246 -13.01 4.91 13.79
C ALA A 246 -11.85 5.77 13.22
N GLY A 247 -10.59 5.31 13.28
CA GLY A 247 -9.42 6.05 12.81
C GLY A 247 -9.07 7.30 13.63
N LYS A 248 -9.60 7.42 14.86
CA LYS A 248 -9.38 8.57 15.78
C LYS A 248 -8.21 8.35 16.73
N GLN A 249 -7.91 7.09 17.04
CA GLN A 249 -6.85 6.70 17.95
C GLN A 249 -5.92 5.69 17.28
N THR A 250 -4.61 5.77 17.56
CA THR A 250 -3.62 4.79 17.14
C THR A 250 -3.00 4.08 18.34
N PRO A 251 -3.12 2.75 18.46
CA PRO A 251 -2.31 1.98 19.41
C PRO A 251 -0.84 2.04 18.98
N VAL A 252 0.05 2.39 19.92
CA VAL A 252 1.47 2.62 19.67
C VAL A 252 2.31 1.51 20.30
N PHE A 253 3.21 0.96 19.49
CA PHE A 253 4.17 -0.07 19.88
C PHE A 253 5.59 0.44 19.70
N PHE A 254 6.46 0.05 20.61
CA PHE A 254 7.88 0.37 20.57
C PHE A 254 8.71 -0.88 20.35
N GLY A 255 9.76 -0.80 19.50
CA GLY A 255 10.59 -1.96 19.27
C GLY A 255 11.75 -1.74 18.29
N SER A 256 12.38 -2.87 17.95
CA SER A 256 13.44 -2.96 16.95
C SER A 256 13.20 -4.15 16.02
N GLY A 257 12.81 -3.87 14.79
CA GLY A 257 12.61 -4.90 13.78
C GLY A 257 13.90 -5.71 13.52
N VAL A 258 15.07 -5.09 13.54
CA VAL A 258 16.35 -5.80 13.33
C VAL A 258 16.61 -6.83 14.42
N ASN A 259 16.32 -6.49 15.66
CA ASN A 259 16.59 -7.33 16.84
C ASN A 259 15.39 -8.18 17.26
N ASN A 260 14.27 -8.16 16.55
CA ASN A 260 13.01 -8.84 16.87
C ASN A 260 12.31 -8.33 18.15
N PHE A 261 12.68 -7.15 18.68
CA PHE A 261 12.11 -6.60 19.91
C PHE A 261 10.77 -5.94 19.66
N GLY A 262 9.75 -6.26 20.45
CA GLY A 262 8.41 -5.67 20.37
C GLY A 262 7.57 -6.12 19.17
N VAL A 263 8.07 -7.02 18.29
CA VAL A 263 7.36 -7.46 17.09
C VAL A 263 6.24 -8.44 17.41
N GLN A 264 6.46 -9.37 18.34
CA GLN A 264 5.44 -10.35 18.71
C GLN A 264 4.24 -9.70 19.38
N PRO A 265 4.39 -8.84 20.43
CA PRO A 265 3.26 -8.11 21.02
C PRO A 265 2.46 -7.29 20.01
N LEU A 266 3.12 -6.69 19.03
CA LEU A 266 2.46 -6.00 17.92
C LEU A 266 1.58 -6.96 17.10
N LEU A 267 2.12 -8.13 16.72
CA LEU A 267 1.40 -9.07 15.87
C LEU A 267 0.22 -9.72 16.61
N ASP A 268 0.41 -10.06 17.90
CA ASP A 268 -0.63 -10.60 18.77
C ASP A 268 -1.79 -9.62 18.90
N PHE A 269 -1.50 -8.37 19.23
CA PHE A 269 -2.48 -7.30 19.37
C PHE A 269 -3.18 -7.00 18.02
N PHE A 270 -2.42 -7.03 16.92
CA PHE A 270 -2.96 -6.84 15.58
C PHE A 270 -3.96 -7.95 15.22
N ALA A 271 -3.63 -9.21 15.46
CA ALA A 271 -4.51 -10.34 15.16
C ALA A 271 -5.84 -10.26 15.94
N GLU A 272 -5.79 -9.75 17.18
CA GLU A 272 -6.95 -9.63 18.05
C GLU A 272 -7.82 -8.41 17.70
N HIS A 273 -7.24 -7.22 17.59
CA HIS A 273 -7.96 -5.95 17.57
C HIS A 273 -8.16 -5.34 16.18
N ALA A 274 -7.33 -5.67 15.19
CA ALA A 274 -7.51 -5.15 13.83
C ALA A 274 -8.90 -5.51 13.29
N PRO A 275 -9.54 -4.62 12.51
CA PRO A 275 -10.87 -4.89 11.99
C PRO A 275 -10.87 -6.07 11.01
N PRO A 276 -11.95 -6.88 11.01
CA PRO A 276 -12.23 -7.78 9.91
C PRO A 276 -12.57 -6.98 8.65
N PRO A 277 -12.75 -7.63 7.49
CA PRO A 277 -13.14 -6.95 6.25
C PRO A 277 -14.36 -6.06 6.42
N GLN A 278 -14.21 -4.79 6.04
CA GLN A 278 -15.22 -3.76 6.21
C GLN A 278 -16.13 -3.64 4.99
N ALA A 279 -17.30 -3.05 5.17
CA ALA A 279 -18.21 -2.72 4.09
C ALA A 279 -17.55 -1.78 3.06
N ARG A 280 -17.85 -1.99 1.78
CA ARG A 280 -17.26 -1.22 0.68
C ARG A 280 -18.34 -0.49 -0.13
N ALA A 281 -18.09 0.79 -0.41
CA ALA A 281 -18.99 1.61 -1.22
C ALA A 281 -18.90 1.23 -2.70
N THR A 282 -20.07 1.22 -3.35
CA THR A 282 -20.20 1.00 -4.79
C THR A 282 -21.12 2.05 -5.41
N THR A 283 -21.30 2.02 -6.72
CA THR A 283 -22.16 2.97 -7.45
C THR A 283 -23.64 2.91 -7.07
N GLY A 284 -24.11 1.85 -6.41
CA GLY A 284 -25.54 1.70 -6.09
C GLY A 284 -25.82 1.44 -4.61
N ARG A 285 -24.89 0.83 -3.89
CA ARG A 285 -25.07 0.41 -2.49
C ARG A 285 -23.74 0.18 -1.79
N GLN A 286 -23.79 -0.11 -0.51
CA GLN A 286 -22.65 -0.69 0.19
C GLN A 286 -22.71 -2.22 0.08
N VAL A 287 -21.56 -2.85 -0.18
CA VAL A 287 -21.36 -4.30 -0.15
C VAL A 287 -20.84 -4.69 1.22
N GLN A 288 -21.53 -5.63 1.87
CA GLN A 288 -21.13 -6.17 3.18
C GLN A 288 -20.28 -7.43 3.01
N ALA A 289 -19.26 -7.60 3.84
CA ALA A 289 -18.36 -8.75 3.75
C ALA A 289 -19.08 -10.10 3.98
N GLY A 290 -20.17 -10.12 4.72
CA GLY A 290 -20.93 -11.32 5.01
C GLY A 290 -21.95 -11.75 3.94
N GLU A 291 -22.04 -11.05 2.81
CA GLU A 291 -22.95 -11.40 1.71
C GLU A 291 -22.49 -12.67 0.99
N ASP A 292 -23.43 -13.51 0.52
CA ASP A 292 -23.13 -14.81 -0.06
C ASP A 292 -22.60 -14.73 -1.50
N LYS A 293 -22.98 -13.68 -2.25
CA LYS A 293 -22.56 -13.50 -3.65
C LYS A 293 -21.18 -12.88 -3.75
N LEU A 294 -20.34 -13.44 -4.61
CA LEU A 294 -19.01 -12.91 -4.87
C LEU A 294 -19.07 -11.51 -5.46
N THR A 295 -18.30 -10.61 -4.84
CA THR A 295 -17.89 -9.35 -5.44
C THR A 295 -16.43 -9.07 -5.12
N GLY A 296 -15.74 -8.38 -6.02
CA GLY A 296 -14.36 -7.96 -5.80
C GLY A 296 -13.93 -6.91 -6.83
N PHE A 297 -12.85 -6.20 -6.52
CA PHE A 297 -12.29 -5.19 -7.41
C PHE A 297 -10.78 -5.33 -7.58
N VAL A 298 -10.30 -4.90 -8.74
CA VAL A 298 -8.88 -4.89 -9.09
C VAL A 298 -8.26 -3.56 -8.64
N PHE A 299 -7.28 -3.62 -7.76
CA PHE A 299 -6.59 -2.43 -7.26
C PHE A 299 -5.17 -2.27 -7.84
N LYS A 300 -4.61 -3.34 -8.42
CA LYS A 300 -3.25 -3.35 -8.95
C LYS A 300 -3.13 -4.32 -10.12
N ILE A 301 -2.30 -3.97 -11.10
CA ILE A 301 -1.86 -4.87 -12.16
C ILE A 301 -0.34 -4.90 -12.14
N GLN A 302 0.24 -6.08 -12.32
CA GLN A 302 1.67 -6.27 -12.36
C GLN A 302 2.04 -7.25 -13.47
N ALA A 303 2.98 -6.84 -14.33
CA ALA A 303 3.49 -7.69 -15.40
C ALA A 303 4.83 -8.34 -15.00
N ASN A 304 5.14 -9.43 -15.72
CA ASN A 304 6.45 -10.10 -15.67
C ASN A 304 6.91 -10.48 -14.25
N MET A 305 5.96 -10.94 -13.44
CA MET A 305 6.27 -11.50 -12.13
C MET A 305 7.11 -12.78 -12.21
N ASP A 306 7.06 -13.48 -13.34
CA ASP A 306 7.98 -14.56 -13.72
C ASP A 306 8.84 -14.09 -14.89
N PRO A 307 10.18 -13.96 -14.72
CA PRO A 307 11.09 -13.55 -15.80
C PRO A 307 11.06 -14.47 -17.02
N GLN A 308 10.64 -15.74 -16.84
CA GLN A 308 10.57 -16.72 -17.93
C GLN A 308 9.23 -16.67 -18.68
N HIS A 309 8.20 -16.10 -18.08
CA HIS A 309 6.86 -15.98 -18.64
C HIS A 309 6.42 -14.52 -18.65
N ARG A 310 6.03 -14.01 -19.82
CA ARG A 310 5.44 -12.65 -19.95
C ARG A 310 3.98 -12.68 -19.48
N ASP A 311 3.78 -13.00 -18.20
CA ASP A 311 2.47 -12.99 -17.57
C ASP A 311 2.14 -11.61 -17.00
N ARG A 312 0.87 -11.30 -16.93
CA ARG A 312 0.31 -10.14 -16.24
C ARG A 312 -0.70 -10.63 -15.24
N VAL A 313 -0.58 -10.17 -14.01
CA VAL A 313 -1.46 -10.54 -12.92
C VAL A 313 -2.21 -9.30 -12.44
N ALA A 314 -3.53 -9.38 -12.42
CA ALA A 314 -4.41 -8.40 -11.80
C ALA A 314 -4.70 -8.85 -10.36
N PHE A 315 -4.40 -8.00 -9.40
CA PHE A 315 -4.66 -8.25 -7.98
C PHE A 315 -6.07 -7.79 -7.65
N MET A 316 -6.91 -8.75 -7.31
CA MET A 316 -8.31 -8.52 -6.95
C MET A 316 -8.52 -8.71 -5.46
N ARG A 317 -9.07 -7.71 -4.79
CA ARG A 317 -9.58 -7.80 -3.43
C ARG A 317 -10.97 -8.41 -3.45
N ILE A 318 -11.19 -9.48 -2.68
CA ILE A 318 -12.52 -10.05 -2.45
C ILE A 318 -13.25 -9.22 -1.39
N CYS A 319 -14.44 -8.72 -1.73
CA CYS A 319 -15.25 -7.87 -0.85
C CYS A 319 -16.43 -8.62 -0.23
N SER A 320 -17.04 -9.56 -0.94
CA SER A 320 -18.12 -10.41 -0.46
C SER A 320 -18.11 -11.77 -1.15
N GLY A 321 -18.84 -12.73 -0.59
CA GLY A 321 -19.01 -14.05 -1.13
C GLY A 321 -17.76 -14.92 -1.06
N ARG A 322 -17.86 -16.12 -1.64
CA ARG A 322 -16.77 -17.09 -1.73
C ARG A 322 -16.30 -17.21 -3.17
N PHE A 323 -15.04 -16.94 -3.40
CA PHE A 323 -14.39 -17.33 -4.65
C PHE A 323 -14.12 -18.83 -4.67
N ALA A 324 -14.45 -19.48 -5.79
CA ALA A 324 -14.08 -20.86 -6.06
C ALA A 324 -13.39 -20.95 -7.43
N ALA A 325 -12.35 -21.78 -7.53
CA ALA A 325 -11.58 -21.93 -8.76
C ALA A 325 -12.48 -22.32 -9.94
N GLY A 326 -12.37 -21.58 -11.04
CA GLY A 326 -13.13 -21.82 -12.26
C GLY A 326 -14.57 -21.31 -12.24
N MET A 327 -14.99 -20.56 -11.22
CA MET A 327 -16.31 -19.93 -11.21
C MET A 327 -16.45 -18.89 -12.33
N LYS A 328 -17.68 -18.64 -12.74
CA LYS A 328 -18.03 -17.62 -13.71
C LYS A 328 -18.44 -16.34 -13.00
N THR A 329 -17.94 -15.23 -13.45
CA THR A 329 -18.22 -13.89 -12.91
C THR A 329 -18.54 -12.92 -14.02
N LEU A 330 -19.36 -11.93 -13.72
CA LEU A 330 -19.58 -10.78 -14.59
C LEU A 330 -18.41 -9.80 -14.44
N HIS A 331 -17.68 -9.54 -15.51
CA HIS A 331 -16.75 -8.41 -15.60
C HIS A 331 -17.58 -7.15 -15.93
N VAL A 332 -17.89 -6.37 -14.93
CA VAL A 332 -18.92 -5.30 -15.00
C VAL A 332 -18.64 -4.29 -16.11
N ARG A 333 -17.40 -3.78 -16.22
CA ARG A 333 -17.03 -2.81 -17.26
C ARG A 333 -17.30 -3.31 -18.68
N THR A 334 -17.05 -4.58 -18.95
CA THR A 334 -17.20 -5.12 -20.31
C THR A 334 -18.56 -5.75 -20.55
N GLY A 335 -19.37 -5.93 -19.50
CA GLY A 335 -20.64 -6.65 -19.55
C GLY A 335 -20.52 -8.14 -19.89
N LYS A 336 -19.30 -8.69 -19.85
CA LYS A 336 -19.02 -10.08 -20.27
C LYS A 336 -18.89 -11.01 -19.09
N GLU A 337 -19.40 -12.23 -19.25
CA GLU A 337 -19.11 -13.32 -18.32
C GLU A 337 -17.66 -13.81 -18.54
N VAL A 338 -16.89 -13.89 -17.49
CA VAL A 338 -15.49 -14.33 -17.48
C VAL A 338 -15.34 -15.48 -16.49
N LYS A 339 -14.68 -16.55 -16.92
CA LYS A 339 -14.32 -17.67 -16.04
C LYS A 339 -12.99 -17.35 -15.34
N LEU A 340 -13.01 -17.25 -14.02
CA LEU A 340 -11.81 -17.07 -13.21
C LEU A 340 -11.15 -18.43 -12.97
N ALA A 341 -10.33 -18.86 -13.93
CA ALA A 341 -9.53 -20.07 -13.84
C ALA A 341 -8.12 -19.72 -13.33
N ASN A 342 -7.51 -20.62 -12.56
CA ASN A 342 -6.11 -20.49 -12.10
C ASN A 342 -5.80 -19.16 -11.39
N ALA A 343 -6.72 -18.69 -10.56
CA ALA A 343 -6.39 -17.57 -9.67
C ALA A 343 -5.25 -17.96 -8.71
N LEU A 344 -4.40 -17.00 -8.38
CA LEU A 344 -3.21 -17.20 -7.55
C LEU A 344 -3.47 -16.68 -6.15
N THR A 345 -3.01 -17.41 -5.14
CA THR A 345 -2.76 -16.89 -3.79
C THR A 345 -1.26 -16.69 -3.56
N PHE A 346 -0.93 -15.84 -2.62
CA PHE A 346 0.44 -15.40 -2.35
C PHE A 346 0.84 -15.81 -0.93
N MET A 347 1.42 -17.01 -0.80
CA MET A 347 1.92 -17.54 0.47
C MET A 347 3.38 -17.17 0.63
N ALA A 348 3.65 -16.06 1.33
CA ALA A 348 5.00 -15.54 1.55
C ALA A 348 5.83 -15.41 0.25
N SER A 349 6.68 -16.39 -0.07
CA SER A 349 7.49 -16.40 -1.29
C SER A 349 6.89 -17.22 -2.44
N ASP A 350 5.86 -18.02 -2.16
CA ASP A 350 5.33 -18.99 -3.11
C ASP A 350 3.96 -18.57 -3.64
N ARG A 351 3.70 -18.90 -4.90
CA ARG A 351 2.42 -18.70 -5.56
C ARG A 351 1.74 -20.04 -5.69
N GLU A 352 0.56 -20.12 -5.15
CA GLU A 352 -0.27 -21.32 -5.26
C GLU A 352 -1.55 -21.01 -6.02
N ILE A 353 -2.12 -22.03 -6.65
CA ILE A 353 -3.45 -21.89 -7.27
C ILE A 353 -4.47 -21.81 -6.14
N ALA A 354 -5.22 -20.70 -6.09
CA ALA A 354 -6.30 -20.53 -5.14
C ALA A 354 -7.44 -21.49 -5.46
N ALA A 355 -7.69 -22.45 -4.59
CA ALA A 355 -8.90 -23.29 -4.67
C ALA A 355 -10.14 -22.47 -4.28
N GLU A 356 -10.01 -21.66 -3.23
CA GLU A 356 -11.04 -20.78 -2.70
C GLU A 356 -10.43 -19.53 -2.04
N ALA A 357 -11.22 -18.48 -1.95
CA ALA A 357 -10.88 -17.26 -1.22
C ALA A 357 -12.15 -16.58 -0.67
N TYR A 358 -12.00 -15.80 0.38
CA TYR A 358 -13.10 -15.19 1.12
C TYR A 358 -12.92 -13.68 1.25
N PRO A 359 -13.93 -12.93 1.70
CA PRO A 359 -13.80 -11.49 1.91
C PRO A 359 -12.59 -11.16 2.78
N GLY A 360 -11.79 -10.23 2.32
CA GLY A 360 -10.51 -9.92 2.95
C GLY A 360 -9.31 -10.45 2.17
N ASP A 361 -9.44 -11.57 1.49
CA ASP A 361 -8.35 -12.12 0.71
C ASP A 361 -8.06 -11.32 -0.56
N VAL A 362 -6.82 -11.41 -1.00
CA VAL A 362 -6.37 -10.87 -2.30
C VAL A 362 -5.95 -12.03 -3.18
N ILE A 363 -6.53 -12.11 -4.37
CA ILE A 363 -6.16 -13.12 -5.37
C ILE A 363 -5.57 -12.46 -6.62
N GLY A 364 -4.67 -13.17 -7.27
CA GLY A 364 -4.11 -12.79 -8.56
C GLY A 364 -4.89 -13.45 -9.71
N ILE A 365 -5.36 -12.65 -10.65
CA ILE A 365 -6.04 -13.12 -11.85
C ILE A 365 -5.12 -12.92 -13.06
N HIS A 366 -4.94 -13.94 -13.89
CA HIS A 366 -4.18 -13.78 -15.13
C HIS A 366 -4.87 -12.78 -16.06
N ASN A 367 -4.13 -11.74 -16.44
CA ASN A 367 -4.62 -10.65 -17.27
C ASN A 367 -4.04 -10.73 -18.69
N HIS A 368 -4.86 -11.06 -19.65
CA HIS A 368 -4.49 -11.06 -21.07
C HIS A 368 -4.67 -9.69 -21.76
N GLY A 369 -4.71 -8.59 -20.98
CA GLY A 369 -4.85 -7.22 -21.48
C GLY A 369 -6.29 -6.70 -21.50
N THR A 370 -7.23 -7.41 -20.89
CA THR A 370 -8.65 -7.00 -20.82
C THR A 370 -9.06 -6.44 -19.47
N ILE A 371 -8.28 -6.70 -18.42
CA ILE A 371 -8.55 -6.27 -17.05
C ILE A 371 -7.77 -4.99 -16.78
N SER A 372 -8.44 -4.00 -16.21
CA SER A 372 -7.88 -2.70 -15.81
C SER A 372 -7.97 -2.49 -14.29
N ILE A 373 -7.14 -1.60 -13.74
CA ILE A 373 -7.29 -1.15 -12.34
C ILE A 373 -8.67 -0.51 -12.19
N GLY A 374 -9.37 -0.84 -11.10
CA GLY A 374 -10.75 -0.40 -10.84
C GLY A 374 -11.81 -1.37 -11.38
N ASP A 375 -11.48 -2.34 -12.20
CA ASP A 375 -12.44 -3.32 -12.68
C ASP A 375 -13.09 -4.09 -11.55
N THR A 376 -14.39 -4.26 -11.66
CA THR A 376 -15.22 -5.00 -10.71
C THR A 376 -15.67 -6.31 -11.31
N PHE A 377 -15.58 -7.37 -10.51
CA PHE A 377 -16.08 -8.70 -10.80
C PHE A 377 -17.17 -9.07 -9.80
N THR A 378 -18.31 -9.57 -10.32
CA THR A 378 -19.46 -9.93 -9.47
C THR A 378 -20.07 -11.25 -9.91
N GLU A 379 -20.89 -11.82 -9.06
CA GLU A 379 -21.74 -12.98 -9.41
C GLU A 379 -23.09 -12.49 -9.95
N GLY A 380 -23.01 -11.70 -11.06
CA GLY A 380 -24.17 -11.27 -11.87
C GLY A 380 -24.77 -9.92 -11.51
N GLU A 381 -24.32 -9.23 -10.47
CA GLU A 381 -24.79 -7.89 -10.11
C GLU A 381 -24.00 -6.80 -10.86
N SER A 382 -24.71 -5.82 -11.44
CA SER A 382 -24.07 -4.70 -12.13
C SER A 382 -23.83 -3.55 -11.15
N LEU A 383 -22.68 -3.60 -10.46
CA LEU A 383 -22.19 -2.53 -9.56
C LEU A 383 -20.69 -2.33 -9.77
N SER A 384 -20.18 -1.15 -9.45
CA SER A 384 -18.74 -0.84 -9.51
C SER A 384 -18.28 -0.26 -8.19
N PHE A 385 -17.15 -0.76 -7.68
CA PHE A 385 -16.52 -0.19 -6.48
C PHE A 385 -15.97 1.20 -6.76
N THR A 386 -16.14 2.11 -5.79
CA THR A 386 -15.71 3.50 -5.87
C THR A 386 -14.48 3.79 -5.02
N GLY A 387 -13.86 4.94 -5.22
CA GLY A 387 -12.74 5.41 -4.40
C GLY A 387 -11.38 4.79 -4.77
N ILE A 388 -11.18 4.32 -6.00
CA ILE A 388 -9.88 3.88 -6.52
C ILE A 388 -9.33 5.01 -7.39
N PRO A 389 -8.46 5.90 -6.85
CA PRO A 389 -8.06 7.10 -7.55
C PRO A 389 -6.95 6.84 -8.57
N ASN A 390 -7.02 7.53 -9.72
CA ASN A 390 -5.87 7.87 -10.55
C ASN A 390 -5.59 9.37 -10.34
N PHE A 391 -4.40 9.68 -9.82
CA PHE A 391 -3.99 11.07 -9.61
C PHE A 391 -3.35 11.64 -10.88
N ALA A 392 -3.52 12.94 -11.12
CA ALA A 392 -2.78 13.60 -12.18
C ALA A 392 -1.28 13.59 -11.89
N PRO A 393 -0.42 13.28 -12.89
CA PRO A 393 1.03 13.31 -12.71
C PRO A 393 1.54 14.72 -12.40
N GLU A 394 2.70 14.77 -11.73
CA GLU A 394 3.40 16.02 -11.40
C GLU A 394 4.57 16.31 -12.34
N LEU A 395 5.14 15.27 -12.95
CA LEU A 395 6.28 15.36 -13.85
C LEU A 395 5.92 14.78 -15.21
N PHE A 396 6.34 15.47 -16.27
CA PHE A 396 6.07 15.05 -17.63
C PHE A 396 7.35 15.00 -18.45
N ARG A 397 7.53 13.90 -19.20
CA ARG A 397 8.68 13.73 -20.12
C ARG A 397 8.21 13.13 -21.43
N ARG A 398 8.86 13.53 -22.50
CA ARG A 398 8.68 12.97 -23.83
C ARG A 398 9.58 11.75 -23.98
N ALA A 399 9.01 10.65 -24.42
CA ALA A 399 9.80 9.47 -24.78
C ALA A 399 10.51 9.68 -26.12
N ARG A 400 11.82 9.49 -26.14
CA ARG A 400 12.68 9.52 -27.32
C ARG A 400 13.21 8.14 -27.61
N LEU A 401 12.99 7.69 -28.81
CA LEU A 401 13.40 6.40 -29.29
C LEU A 401 14.75 6.51 -30.01
N ARG A 402 15.73 5.66 -29.63
CA ARG A 402 17.03 5.62 -30.34
C ARG A 402 16.94 4.91 -31.68
N ASP A 403 16.11 3.87 -31.79
CA ASP A 403 15.87 3.11 -33.01
C ASP A 403 14.44 3.34 -33.52
N PRO A 404 14.24 4.14 -34.58
CA PRO A 404 12.89 4.44 -35.10
C PRO A 404 12.06 3.23 -35.51
N LEU A 405 12.68 2.09 -35.81
CA LEU A 405 12.00 0.87 -36.22
C LEU A 405 11.23 0.22 -35.06
N LYS A 406 11.55 0.59 -33.81
CA LYS A 406 10.92 0.06 -32.61
C LYS A 406 9.77 0.91 -32.07
N LEU A 407 9.22 1.85 -32.87
CA LEU A 407 8.15 2.75 -32.43
C LEU A 407 6.90 1.98 -31.93
N LYS A 408 6.49 0.93 -32.63
CA LYS A 408 5.33 0.11 -32.21
C LYS A 408 5.57 -0.59 -30.88
N GLN A 409 6.80 -1.11 -30.67
CA GLN A 409 7.19 -1.73 -29.41
C GLN A 409 7.22 -0.71 -28.28
N LEU A 410 7.73 0.52 -28.52
CA LEU A 410 7.71 1.60 -27.56
C LEU A 410 6.28 1.95 -27.15
N GLN A 411 5.39 2.19 -28.13
CA GLN A 411 3.97 2.51 -27.85
C GLN A 411 3.29 1.41 -27.04
N LYS A 412 3.50 0.14 -27.42
CA LYS A 412 2.98 -1.01 -26.69
C LYS A 412 3.53 -1.07 -25.26
N GLY A 413 4.84 -0.91 -25.08
CA GLY A 413 5.50 -0.93 -23.79
C GLY A 413 4.99 0.18 -22.87
N LEU A 414 4.94 1.42 -23.37
CA LEU A 414 4.43 2.56 -22.59
C LEU A 414 2.95 2.38 -22.19
N ALA A 415 2.10 1.92 -23.11
CA ALA A 415 0.70 1.65 -22.81
C ALA A 415 0.56 0.57 -21.71
N GLN A 416 1.28 -0.54 -21.85
CA GLN A 416 1.21 -1.65 -20.90
C GLN A 416 1.77 -1.27 -19.52
N LEU A 417 2.88 -0.52 -19.45
CA LEU A 417 3.44 -0.03 -18.19
C LEU A 417 2.51 1.00 -17.52
N SER A 418 1.77 1.79 -18.31
CA SER A 418 0.74 2.69 -17.77
C SER A 418 -0.48 1.95 -17.22
N GLU A 419 -0.88 0.85 -17.84
CA GLU A 419 -1.97 0.00 -17.32
C GLU A 419 -1.64 -0.63 -15.96
N GLU A 420 -0.36 -0.79 -15.63
CA GLU A 420 0.10 -1.20 -14.30
C GLU A 420 -0.02 -0.06 -13.26
N GLY A 421 -0.23 1.18 -13.74
CA GLY A 421 -0.49 2.35 -12.90
C GLY A 421 0.74 3.01 -12.30
N ALA A 422 1.94 2.55 -12.61
CA ALA A 422 3.18 3.18 -12.12
C ALA A 422 3.44 4.55 -12.76
N THR A 423 2.98 4.74 -13.99
CA THR A 423 3.09 5.97 -14.77
C THR A 423 1.84 6.15 -15.62
N GLN A 424 1.65 7.34 -16.18
CA GLN A 424 0.54 7.62 -17.10
C GLN A 424 1.08 7.99 -18.49
N PHE A 425 0.40 7.52 -19.51
CA PHE A 425 0.80 7.70 -20.88
C PHE A 425 -0.20 8.58 -21.62
N PHE A 426 0.28 9.63 -22.31
CA PHE A 426 -0.53 10.61 -23.03
C PHE A 426 -0.07 10.73 -24.47
N ARG A 427 -1.03 10.87 -25.37
CA ARG A 427 -0.83 11.17 -26.78
C ARG A 427 -1.48 12.53 -27.10
N PRO A 428 -0.69 13.59 -27.31
CA PRO A 428 -1.22 14.88 -27.74
C PRO A 428 -2.01 14.76 -29.04
N LEU A 429 -3.06 15.55 -29.21
CA LEU A 429 -3.91 15.50 -30.42
C LEU A 429 -3.20 16.08 -31.65
N MET A 430 -2.30 17.05 -31.45
CA MET A 430 -1.66 17.82 -32.54
C MET A 430 -0.19 17.41 -32.79
N SER A 431 0.32 16.38 -32.13
CA SER A 431 1.67 15.88 -32.37
C SER A 431 1.73 14.36 -32.22
N ASN A 432 2.79 13.76 -32.78
CA ASN A 432 3.06 12.32 -32.62
C ASN A 432 3.94 12.03 -31.39
N ASP A 433 4.07 12.99 -30.49
CA ASP A 433 4.84 12.80 -29.28
C ASP A 433 4.19 11.77 -28.36
N LEU A 434 5.03 11.02 -27.67
CA LEU A 434 4.62 10.08 -26.63
C LEU A 434 5.05 10.69 -25.31
N ILE A 435 4.10 11.18 -24.53
CA ILE A 435 4.36 11.85 -23.25
C ILE A 435 4.07 10.87 -22.11
N LEU A 436 5.04 10.72 -21.21
CA LEU A 436 4.92 9.97 -20.00
C LEU A 436 4.77 10.92 -18.82
N GLY A 437 3.75 10.70 -18.00
CA GLY A 437 3.52 11.40 -16.75
C GLY A 437 3.85 10.52 -15.55
N ALA A 438 4.50 11.08 -14.54
CA ALA A 438 4.92 10.38 -13.33
C ALA A 438 4.79 11.29 -12.10
N VAL A 439 4.77 10.71 -10.92
CA VAL A 439 4.81 11.45 -9.64
C VAL A 439 6.24 11.82 -9.30
N GLY A 440 7.20 10.94 -9.58
CA GLY A 440 8.61 11.13 -9.25
C GLY A 440 9.57 10.75 -10.38
N THR A 441 10.82 11.19 -10.23
CA THR A 441 11.86 11.02 -11.28
C THR A 441 12.30 9.58 -11.44
N LEU A 442 12.34 8.79 -10.35
CA LEU A 442 12.75 7.38 -10.39
C LEU A 442 11.81 6.52 -11.26
N GLN A 443 10.54 6.91 -11.40
CA GLN A 443 9.59 6.19 -12.25
C GLN A 443 10.03 6.18 -13.72
N PHE A 444 10.62 7.28 -14.20
CA PHE A 444 11.16 7.30 -15.58
C PHE A 444 12.33 6.35 -15.75
N ASP A 445 13.22 6.24 -14.75
CA ASP A 445 14.35 5.30 -14.78
C ASP A 445 13.87 3.86 -14.78
N VAL A 446 12.86 3.55 -13.95
CA VAL A 446 12.23 2.22 -13.90
C VAL A 446 11.59 1.88 -15.24
N VAL A 447 10.85 2.82 -15.84
CA VAL A 447 10.24 2.61 -17.16
C VAL A 447 11.30 2.43 -18.24
N ALA A 448 12.38 3.21 -18.25
CA ALA A 448 13.48 3.06 -19.21
C ALA A 448 14.14 1.68 -19.09
N TYR A 449 14.42 1.25 -17.85
CA TYR A 449 14.97 -0.08 -17.58
C TYR A 449 14.03 -1.19 -18.09
N ARG A 450 12.74 -1.12 -17.74
CA ARG A 450 11.75 -2.13 -18.14
C ARG A 450 11.50 -2.15 -19.65
N LEU A 451 11.47 -0.99 -20.32
CA LEU A 451 11.37 -0.93 -21.78
C LEU A 451 12.54 -1.64 -22.46
N LYS A 452 13.76 -1.49 -21.91
CA LYS A 452 14.95 -2.15 -22.45
C LYS A 452 14.92 -3.65 -22.18
N ASP A 453 14.63 -4.05 -20.95
CA ASP A 453 14.70 -5.46 -20.51
C ASP A 453 13.52 -6.28 -21.06
N GLU A 454 12.28 -5.78 -20.94
CA GLU A 454 11.07 -6.51 -21.26
C GLU A 454 10.65 -6.38 -22.73
N TYR A 455 10.89 -5.20 -23.34
CA TYR A 455 10.42 -4.89 -24.70
C TYR A 455 11.56 -4.77 -25.71
N GLY A 456 12.81 -4.82 -25.27
CA GLY A 456 13.99 -4.65 -26.11
C GLY A 456 14.10 -3.24 -26.73
N VAL A 457 13.52 -2.22 -26.08
CA VAL A 457 13.44 -0.85 -26.56
C VAL A 457 14.36 0.05 -25.77
N ASP A 458 15.37 0.64 -26.41
CA ASP A 458 16.22 1.65 -25.80
C ASP A 458 15.59 3.03 -26.02
N ALA A 459 15.02 3.57 -24.94
CA ALA A 459 14.34 4.87 -24.93
C ALA A 459 14.95 5.79 -23.86
N SER A 460 14.95 7.09 -24.12
CA SER A 460 15.30 8.14 -23.18
C SER A 460 14.10 9.07 -22.95
N PHE A 461 14.12 9.80 -21.83
CA PHE A 461 13.04 10.68 -21.45
C PHE A 461 13.53 12.12 -21.33
N GLU A 462 12.99 13.01 -22.17
CA GLU A 462 13.34 14.42 -22.22
C GLU A 462 12.25 15.29 -21.61
N PRO A 463 12.59 16.41 -20.95
CA PRO A 463 11.60 17.38 -20.47
C PRO A 463 10.66 17.84 -21.58
N VAL A 464 9.40 18.08 -21.23
CA VAL A 464 8.39 18.63 -22.13
C VAL A 464 7.68 19.81 -21.44
N GLY A 465 7.20 20.76 -22.22
CA GLY A 465 6.50 21.96 -21.71
C GLY A 465 5.08 21.66 -21.20
N VAL A 466 4.93 20.71 -20.30
CA VAL A 466 3.69 20.37 -19.60
C VAL A 466 3.97 20.37 -18.10
N VAL A 467 3.17 21.12 -17.34
CA VAL A 467 3.33 21.27 -15.88
C VAL A 467 2.28 20.47 -15.12
N THR A 468 1.10 20.27 -15.70
CA THR A 468 0.03 19.48 -15.07
C THR A 468 -0.94 18.96 -16.12
N ALA A 469 -1.67 17.90 -15.76
CA ALA A 469 -2.73 17.31 -16.56
C ALA A 469 -4.07 17.39 -15.82
N ARG A 470 -5.17 17.52 -16.56
CA ARG A 470 -6.53 17.46 -16.03
C ARG A 470 -7.42 16.69 -16.99
N TRP A 471 -8.18 15.74 -16.49
CA TRP A 471 -9.23 15.08 -17.27
C TRP A 471 -10.38 16.04 -17.54
N VAL A 472 -10.85 16.04 -18.77
CA VAL A 472 -11.84 17.01 -19.27
C VAL A 472 -13.17 16.31 -19.46
N HIS A 473 -14.20 16.79 -18.77
CA HIS A 473 -15.57 16.29 -18.86
C HIS A 473 -16.55 17.42 -19.11
N CYS A 474 -17.53 17.19 -19.97
CA CYS A 474 -18.63 18.11 -20.22
C CYS A 474 -19.88 17.33 -20.58
N ASP A 475 -20.99 17.61 -19.90
CA ASP A 475 -22.28 16.93 -20.14
C ASP A 475 -22.88 17.34 -21.49
N ASN A 476 -22.45 18.46 -22.06
CA ASN A 476 -22.91 18.95 -23.37
C ASN A 476 -21.87 18.61 -24.45
N PRO A 477 -22.18 17.67 -25.38
CA PRO A 477 -21.23 17.23 -26.40
C PRO A 477 -20.81 18.38 -27.37
N LYS A 478 -21.69 19.33 -27.66
CA LYS A 478 -21.37 20.49 -28.54
C LYS A 478 -20.35 21.41 -27.90
N LYS A 479 -20.53 21.72 -26.60
CA LYS A 479 -19.56 22.53 -25.84
C LYS A 479 -18.23 21.83 -25.67
N LEU A 480 -18.23 20.49 -25.51
CA LEU A 480 -17.01 19.71 -25.48
C LEU A 480 -16.24 19.77 -26.79
N GLU A 481 -16.94 19.68 -27.94
CA GLU A 481 -16.29 19.76 -29.25
C GLU A 481 -15.75 21.18 -29.53
N GLU A 482 -16.51 22.24 -29.20
CA GLU A 482 -16.01 23.62 -29.27
C GLU A 482 -14.75 23.83 -28.40
N PHE A 483 -14.74 23.28 -27.20
CA PHE A 483 -13.58 23.31 -26.31
C PHE A 483 -12.39 22.58 -26.93
N ARG A 484 -12.63 21.42 -27.52
CA ARG A 484 -11.63 20.59 -28.18
C ARG A 484 -10.99 21.31 -29.37
N GLU A 485 -11.77 21.95 -30.23
CA GLU A 485 -11.26 22.73 -31.34
C GLU A 485 -10.39 23.91 -30.88
N LYS A 486 -10.88 24.68 -29.87
CA LYS A 486 -10.18 25.88 -29.37
C LYS A 486 -8.87 25.55 -28.62
N ASN A 487 -8.75 24.35 -28.03
CA ASN A 487 -7.64 23.98 -27.18
C ASN A 487 -6.81 22.78 -27.71
N ALA A 488 -6.99 22.41 -28.99
CA ALA A 488 -6.39 21.23 -29.60
C ALA A 488 -4.87 21.08 -29.34
N MET A 489 -4.14 22.20 -29.28
CA MET A 489 -2.69 22.22 -28.99
C MET A 489 -2.33 21.71 -27.60
N ASN A 490 -3.23 21.87 -26.64
CA ASN A 490 -3.01 21.48 -25.24
C ASN A 490 -3.84 20.24 -24.84
N LEU A 491 -4.45 19.59 -25.81
CA LEU A 491 -5.24 18.38 -25.56
C LEU A 491 -4.49 17.12 -25.99
N GLY A 492 -4.71 16.08 -25.24
CA GLY A 492 -4.23 14.73 -25.52
C GLY A 492 -5.24 13.68 -25.07
N ILE A 493 -4.90 12.44 -25.33
CA ILE A 493 -5.69 11.27 -24.93
C ILE A 493 -4.81 10.40 -24.03
N ASP A 494 -5.34 9.95 -22.91
CA ASP A 494 -4.64 9.01 -22.04
C ASP A 494 -4.66 7.57 -22.60
N ALA A 495 -4.06 6.63 -21.86
CA ALA A 495 -4.01 5.22 -22.28
C ALA A 495 -5.41 4.56 -22.36
N ALA A 496 -6.40 5.07 -21.64
CA ALA A 496 -7.78 4.58 -21.65
C ALA A 496 -8.64 5.23 -22.75
N GLY A 497 -8.11 6.22 -23.47
CA GLY A 497 -8.85 6.96 -24.51
C GLY A 497 -9.56 8.22 -24.02
N GLU A 498 -9.36 8.61 -22.76
CA GLU A 498 -10.00 9.77 -22.15
C GLU A 498 -9.30 11.07 -22.54
N LEU A 499 -10.11 12.13 -22.71
CA LEU A 499 -9.61 13.45 -23.07
C LEU A 499 -8.93 14.15 -21.88
N VAL A 500 -7.72 14.66 -22.11
CA VAL A 500 -6.89 15.29 -21.08
C VAL A 500 -6.38 16.63 -21.56
N TYR A 501 -6.49 17.66 -20.71
CA TYR A 501 -5.83 18.95 -20.91
C TYR A 501 -4.42 18.89 -20.33
N LEU A 502 -3.41 18.99 -21.17
CA LEU A 502 -1.99 19.01 -20.85
C LEU A 502 -1.54 20.47 -20.73
N ALA A 503 -1.60 21.02 -19.54
CA ALA A 503 -1.37 22.45 -19.32
C ALA A 503 0.11 22.80 -19.37
N PRO A 504 0.55 23.75 -20.24
CA PRO A 504 1.92 24.24 -20.28
C PRO A 504 2.32 25.00 -19.01
N THR A 505 1.36 25.70 -18.38
CA THR A 505 1.54 26.40 -17.11
C THR A 505 0.25 26.31 -16.27
N ARG A 506 0.36 26.59 -14.97
CA ARG A 506 -0.82 26.68 -14.10
C ARG A 506 -1.76 27.84 -14.52
N VAL A 507 -1.20 28.94 -15.05
CA VAL A 507 -1.97 30.05 -15.59
C VAL A 507 -2.79 29.63 -16.81
N ASN A 508 -2.22 28.84 -17.74
CA ASN A 508 -2.97 28.30 -18.87
C ASN A 508 -4.14 27.43 -18.43
N LEU A 509 -3.97 26.63 -17.39
CA LEU A 509 -5.06 25.83 -16.82
C LEU A 509 -6.17 26.74 -16.27
N GLN A 510 -5.82 27.73 -15.46
CA GLN A 510 -6.79 28.67 -14.89
C GLN A 510 -7.57 29.41 -15.99
N LEU A 511 -6.88 29.95 -17.00
CA LEU A 511 -7.52 30.62 -18.14
C LEU A 511 -8.45 29.68 -18.92
N ALA A 512 -8.07 28.41 -19.08
CA ALA A 512 -8.92 27.43 -19.76
C ALA A 512 -10.20 27.14 -18.94
N GLN A 513 -10.09 27.06 -17.62
CA GLN A 513 -11.23 26.90 -16.70
C GLN A 513 -12.17 28.12 -16.73
N GLU A 514 -11.63 29.33 -16.68
CA GLU A 514 -12.40 30.59 -16.75
C GLU A 514 -13.15 30.76 -18.08
N ARG A 515 -12.52 30.38 -19.21
CA ARG A 515 -13.09 30.50 -20.55
C ARG A 515 -14.10 29.41 -20.91
N ALA A 516 -14.09 28.30 -20.16
CA ALA A 516 -14.97 27.16 -20.39
C ALA A 516 -15.63 26.70 -19.08
N PRO A 517 -16.52 27.50 -18.46
CA PRO A 517 -17.14 27.20 -17.18
C PRO A 517 -18.02 25.92 -17.18
N ASP A 518 -18.49 25.52 -18.34
CA ASP A 518 -19.29 24.30 -18.52
C ASP A 518 -18.41 23.02 -18.60
N VAL A 519 -17.10 23.19 -18.69
CA VAL A 519 -16.14 22.08 -18.78
C VAL A 519 -15.49 21.85 -17.43
N ARG A 520 -15.61 20.65 -16.92
CA ARG A 520 -14.99 20.24 -15.67
C ARG A 520 -13.57 19.73 -15.92
N PHE A 521 -12.60 20.23 -15.14
CA PHE A 521 -11.20 19.84 -15.17
C PHE A 521 -10.88 19.06 -13.88
N ALA A 522 -10.82 17.74 -13.95
CA ALA A 522 -10.61 16.88 -12.80
C ALA A 522 -9.11 16.61 -12.57
N ALA A 523 -8.66 16.77 -11.32
CA ALA A 523 -7.30 16.43 -10.90
C ALA A 523 -7.13 14.92 -10.66
N THR A 524 -8.23 14.24 -10.40
CA THR A 524 -8.30 12.79 -10.22
C THR A 524 -9.33 12.23 -11.17
N ARG A 525 -9.09 11.03 -11.65
CA ARG A 525 -10.09 10.24 -12.36
C ARG A 525 -10.43 9.03 -11.50
N GLU A 526 -11.67 8.97 -11.03
CA GLU A 526 -12.24 7.71 -10.62
C GLU A 526 -12.55 6.91 -11.89
N HIS A 527 -12.41 5.60 -11.84
CA HIS A 527 -12.90 4.73 -12.90
C HIS A 527 -14.44 4.73 -12.83
N ALA A 528 -15.06 5.86 -13.15
CA ALA A 528 -16.49 5.95 -13.31
C ALA A 528 -16.85 5.37 -14.68
N TYR A 529 -17.31 4.12 -14.67
CA TYR A 529 -17.89 3.53 -15.87
C TYR A 529 -19.29 4.09 -16.06
N SER A 530 -19.46 4.88 -17.10
CA SER A 530 -20.80 5.07 -17.67
C SER A 530 -21.25 3.69 -18.18
N VAL A 531 -22.15 3.05 -17.46
CA VAL A 531 -22.98 1.99 -18.04
C VAL A 531 -23.77 2.73 -19.13
N ALA A 532 -23.43 2.53 -20.39
CA ALA A 532 -24.32 2.85 -21.49
C ALA A 532 -25.54 1.94 -21.28
N VAL A 533 -26.60 2.54 -20.77
CA VAL A 533 -27.94 1.96 -20.79
C VAL A 533 -28.40 2.19 -22.23
N ASP A 534 -28.34 1.14 -23.06
CA ASP A 534 -29.10 1.05 -24.30
C ASP A 534 -30.60 0.92 -24.00
#